data_1be29a5017fe43acebb788fac4867927
#
_entry.id   1be29a5017fe43acebb788fac4867927
#
_cell.length_a   1.000
_cell.length_b   1.000
_cell.length_c   1.000
_cell.angle_alpha   90.00
_cell.angle_beta   90.00
_cell.angle_gamma   90.00
#
_symmetry.space_group_name_H-M   'P 1'
#
loop_
_entity.id
_entity.type
_entity.pdbx_description
1 polymer ?
#
loop_
_entity_poly.entity_id
_entity_poly.type
_entity_poly.pdbx_seq_one_letter_code
_entity_poly.pdbx_strand_id
1 'polypeptide(L)'
;MQVRNSAGLWIDVPPVPGTFVVNIGDLFAIWTNDLYLPSLHRALNLATVPRISSPFFVYPQGTTVVECLETCHGPNNPPLYEPRTAEEHVTSLVDQSRRTGRPGLTTRTARRFQAAG
;
A
#
# COMPACT_ATOMS: atom_id res chain seq x y z
N MET A 1 -1.25 -8.43 14.31
CA MET A 1 -0.86 -8.03 12.94
C MET A 1 0.63 -7.74 12.95
N GLN A 2 1.31 -7.97 11.82
CA GLN A 2 2.72 -7.61 11.67
C GLN A 2 2.90 -6.72 10.44
N VAL A 3 3.86 -5.82 10.51
CA VAL A 3 4.33 -5.00 9.39
C VAL A 3 5.80 -5.29 9.11
N ARG A 4 6.21 -5.18 7.85
CA ARG A 4 7.61 -5.37 7.46
C ARG A 4 8.31 -4.00 7.43
N ASN A 5 9.37 -3.85 8.19
CA ASN A 5 10.15 -2.62 8.20
C ASN A 5 11.13 -2.52 7.02
N SER A 6 11.87 -1.41 6.92
CA SER A 6 12.85 -1.17 5.85
C SER A 6 14.05 -2.13 5.89
N ALA A 7 14.34 -2.74 7.04
CA ALA A 7 15.36 -3.77 7.18
C ALA A 7 14.85 -5.19 6.82
N GLY A 8 13.63 -5.32 6.33
CA GLY A 8 13.02 -6.59 5.96
C GLY A 8 12.46 -7.41 7.13
N LEU A 9 12.53 -6.90 8.35
CA LEU A 9 12.06 -7.59 9.56
C LEU A 9 10.57 -7.41 9.78
N TRP A 10 9.90 -8.46 10.25
CA TRP A 10 8.51 -8.42 10.67
C TRP A 10 8.41 -7.91 12.10
N ILE A 11 7.68 -6.81 12.27
CA ILE A 11 7.46 -6.14 13.56
C ILE A 11 6.01 -6.32 13.96
N ASP A 12 5.78 -6.73 15.20
CA ASP A 12 4.43 -6.82 15.75
C ASP A 12 3.81 -5.45 15.93
N VAL A 13 2.55 -5.33 15.51
CA VAL A 13 1.70 -4.17 15.80
C VAL A 13 0.74 -4.58 16.91
N PRO A 14 1.02 -4.22 18.17
CA PRO A 14 0.16 -4.56 19.28
C PRO A 14 -1.18 -3.84 19.16
N PRO A 15 -2.29 -4.49 19.54
CA PRO A 15 -3.58 -3.80 19.61
C PRO A 15 -3.57 -2.76 20.73
N VAL A 16 -4.03 -1.56 20.44
CA VAL A 16 -4.25 -0.49 21.42
C VAL A 16 -5.77 -0.29 21.50
N PRO A 17 -6.41 -0.46 22.67
CA PRO A 17 -7.84 -0.30 22.83
C PRO A 17 -8.32 1.07 22.36
N GLY A 18 -9.45 1.10 21.64
CA GLY A 18 -10.05 2.34 21.12
C GLY A 18 -9.32 2.95 19.91
N THR A 19 -8.40 2.23 19.28
CA THR A 19 -7.66 2.72 18.09
C THR A 19 -7.85 1.82 16.87
N PHE A 20 -7.55 2.39 15.71
CA PHE A 20 -7.42 1.66 14.45
C PHE A 20 -5.96 1.63 14.01
N VAL A 21 -5.57 0.57 13.31
CA VAL A 21 -4.31 0.55 12.57
C VAL A 21 -4.59 1.02 11.15
N VAL A 22 -3.93 2.09 10.75
CA VAL A 22 -4.05 2.64 9.40
C VAL A 22 -2.84 2.21 8.58
N ASN A 23 -3.09 1.52 7.47
CA ASN A 23 -2.06 1.17 6.49
C ASN A 23 -2.17 2.10 5.30
N ILE A 24 -1.08 2.74 4.94
CA ILE A 24 -1.00 3.58 3.74
C ILE A 24 -1.01 2.68 2.50
N GLY A 25 -1.86 3.04 1.54
CA GLY A 25 -1.99 2.33 0.26
C GLY A 25 -1.17 2.97 -0.87
N ASP A 26 -1.15 2.30 -2.02
CA ASP A 26 -0.39 2.70 -3.20
C ASP A 26 -0.79 4.07 -3.77
N LEU A 27 -2.08 4.44 -3.72
CA LEU A 27 -2.53 5.75 -4.20
C LEU A 27 -1.90 6.90 -3.41
N PHE A 28 -1.69 6.72 -2.11
CA PHE A 28 -1.04 7.72 -1.29
C PHE A 28 0.46 7.85 -1.62
N ALA A 29 1.11 6.76 -1.99
CA ALA A 29 2.49 6.80 -2.47
C ALA A 29 2.60 7.56 -3.81
N ILE A 30 1.64 7.38 -4.71
CA ILE A 30 1.58 8.14 -5.98
C ILE A 30 1.43 9.63 -5.69
N TRP A 31 0.46 10.03 -4.86
CA TRP A 31 0.25 11.43 -4.48
C TRP A 31 1.48 12.07 -3.87
N THR A 32 2.18 11.33 -3.03
CA THR A 32 3.31 11.86 -2.25
C THR A 32 4.68 11.56 -2.88
N ASN A 33 4.72 11.09 -4.12
CA ASN A 33 5.96 10.79 -4.83
C ASN A 33 6.90 9.87 -4.04
N ASP A 34 6.36 8.82 -3.44
CA ASP A 34 7.04 7.87 -2.55
C ASP A 34 7.54 8.47 -1.20
N LEU A 35 7.12 9.68 -0.83
CA LEU A 35 7.42 10.21 0.51
C LEU A 35 6.80 9.33 1.60
N TYR A 36 5.58 8.84 1.36
CA TYR A 36 4.91 7.84 2.20
C TYR A 36 4.71 6.57 1.40
N LEU A 37 5.19 5.47 1.92
CA LEU A 37 5.22 4.19 1.22
C LEU A 37 4.23 3.19 1.81
N PRO A 38 3.59 2.37 0.98
CA PRO A 38 2.81 1.24 1.46
C PRO A 38 3.70 0.30 2.29
N SER A 39 3.17 -0.17 3.40
CA SER A 39 3.86 -1.15 4.24
C SER A 39 3.32 -2.55 4.00
N LEU A 40 4.21 -3.48 3.66
CA LEU A 40 3.86 -4.89 3.60
C LEU A 40 3.41 -5.35 4.99
N HIS A 41 2.22 -5.90 5.08
CA HIS A 41 1.65 -6.33 6.35
C HIS A 41 0.98 -7.69 6.23
N ARG A 42 0.83 -8.37 7.36
CA ARG A 42 0.17 -9.67 7.43
C ARG A 42 -0.61 -9.85 8.73
N ALA A 43 -1.68 -10.63 8.67
CA ALA A 43 -2.38 -11.10 9.84
C ALA A 43 -1.94 -12.54 10.14
N LEU A 44 -1.44 -12.77 11.34
CA LEU A 44 -1.14 -14.11 11.85
C LEU A 44 -2.13 -14.44 12.95
N ASN A 45 -2.69 -15.64 12.91
CA ASN A 45 -3.44 -16.17 14.04
C ASN A 45 -2.49 -17.07 14.86
N LEU A 46 -1.98 -16.54 15.95
CA LEU A 46 -1.13 -17.24 16.89
C LEU A 46 -1.93 -17.84 18.08
N ALA A 47 -3.25 -17.59 18.10
CA ALA A 47 -4.13 -18.11 19.12
C ALA A 47 -4.70 -19.49 18.72
N THR A 48 -5.13 -20.25 19.70
CA THR A 48 -5.79 -21.55 19.50
C THR A 48 -7.26 -21.44 19.10
N VAL A 49 -7.79 -20.21 19.07
CA VAL A 49 -9.20 -19.91 18.74
C VAL A 49 -9.29 -19.22 17.36
N PRO A 50 -10.39 -19.41 16.62
CA PRO A 50 -10.63 -18.68 15.38
C PRO A 50 -10.63 -17.16 15.61
N ARG A 51 -10.08 -16.43 14.64
CA ARG A 51 -10.04 -14.96 14.64
C ARG A 51 -10.70 -14.44 13.38
N ILE A 52 -11.53 -13.41 13.53
CA ILE A 52 -12.08 -12.63 12.42
C ILE A 52 -11.27 -11.33 12.31
N SER A 53 -10.94 -10.93 11.09
CA SER A 53 -10.29 -9.66 10.79
C SER A 53 -11.08 -9.00 9.65
N SER A 54 -11.49 -7.76 9.85
CA SER A 54 -12.27 -6.99 8.86
C SER A 54 -11.52 -5.72 8.48
N PRO A 55 -10.85 -5.69 7.34
CA PRO A 55 -10.24 -4.46 6.83
C PRO A 55 -11.31 -3.52 6.28
N PHE A 56 -11.13 -2.23 6.51
CA PHE A 56 -11.92 -1.17 5.91
C PHE A 56 -11.04 -0.39 4.92
N PHE A 57 -11.45 -0.36 3.66
CA PHE A 57 -10.71 0.32 2.61
C PHE A 57 -11.31 1.71 2.36
N VAL A 58 -10.46 2.73 2.32
CA VAL A 58 -10.82 4.10 1.95
C VAL A 58 -10.21 4.39 0.59
N TYR A 59 -11.05 4.72 -0.37
CA TYR A 59 -10.65 5.10 -1.73
C TYR A 59 -11.22 6.47 -2.08
N PRO A 60 -10.53 7.27 -2.90
CA PRO A 60 -11.15 8.42 -3.54
C PRO A 60 -12.23 7.95 -4.53
N GLN A 61 -13.05 8.86 -4.98
CA GLN A 61 -14.02 8.57 -6.04
C GLN A 61 -13.28 8.04 -7.28
N GLY A 62 -13.87 7.05 -7.98
CA GLY A 62 -13.21 6.34 -9.09
C GLY A 62 -12.66 7.26 -10.19
N THR A 63 -13.37 8.35 -10.49
CA THR A 63 -12.99 9.36 -11.50
C THR A 63 -11.93 10.34 -11.01
N THR A 64 -11.56 10.32 -9.72
CA THR A 64 -10.51 11.20 -9.19
C THR A 64 -9.18 10.87 -9.83
N VAL A 65 -8.56 11.87 -10.45
CA VAL A 65 -7.19 11.75 -10.97
C VAL A 65 -6.21 11.79 -9.82
N VAL A 66 -5.37 10.78 -9.73
CA VAL A 66 -4.29 10.64 -8.76
C VAL A 66 -2.99 10.95 -9.47
N GLU A 67 -2.39 12.06 -9.12
CA GLU A 67 -1.11 12.54 -9.64
C GLU A 67 -0.25 13.07 -8.50
N CYS A 68 1.03 13.25 -8.75
CA CYS A 68 1.95 13.76 -7.75
C CYS A 68 1.55 15.16 -7.29
N LEU A 69 1.42 15.38 -5.98
CA LEU A 69 1.14 16.68 -5.41
C LEU A 69 2.30 17.65 -5.68
N GLU A 70 1.98 18.91 -5.99
CA GLU A 70 2.96 19.96 -6.28
C GLU A 70 4.02 20.11 -5.17
N THR A 71 3.63 19.88 -3.93
CA THR A 71 4.52 19.94 -2.75
C THR A 71 5.48 18.75 -2.65
N CYS A 72 5.27 17.70 -3.44
CA CYS A 72 6.04 16.45 -3.37
C CYS A 72 6.99 16.24 -4.56
N HIS A 73 7.07 17.18 -5.48
CA HIS A 73 8.01 17.13 -6.60
C HIS A 73 8.70 18.47 -6.85
N GLY A 74 9.73 18.46 -7.71
CA GLY A 74 10.49 19.65 -8.06
C GLY A 74 11.59 19.34 -9.07
N PRO A 75 12.45 20.33 -9.41
CA PRO A 75 13.49 20.16 -10.44
C PRO A 75 14.43 18.98 -10.20
N ASN A 76 14.74 18.68 -8.93
CA ASN A 76 15.64 17.58 -8.55
C ASN A 76 14.89 16.32 -8.10
N ASN A 77 13.57 16.34 -8.08
CA ASN A 77 12.72 15.22 -7.69
C ASN A 77 11.46 15.22 -8.57
N PRO A 78 11.55 14.85 -9.85
CA PRO A 78 10.41 14.84 -10.75
C PRO A 78 9.37 13.79 -10.32
N PRO A 79 8.10 13.92 -10.77
CA PRO A 79 7.09 12.91 -10.54
C PRO A 79 7.53 11.52 -10.98
N LEU A 80 7.33 10.53 -10.12
CA LEU A 80 7.75 9.14 -10.34
C LEU A 80 6.67 8.30 -11.04
N TYR A 81 5.46 8.81 -11.11
CA TYR A 81 4.27 8.12 -11.61
C TYR A 81 3.52 8.97 -12.61
N GLU A 82 3.00 8.35 -13.64
CA GLU A 82 2.06 8.98 -14.56
C GLU A 82 0.70 9.17 -13.88
N PRO A 83 0.01 10.30 -14.12
CA PRO A 83 -1.34 10.52 -13.65
C PRO A 83 -2.30 9.43 -14.12
N ARG A 84 -3.20 9.01 -13.24
CA ARG A 84 -4.23 8.01 -13.55
C ARG A 84 -5.43 8.19 -12.65
N THR A 85 -6.59 7.70 -13.06
CA THR A 85 -7.75 7.69 -12.17
C THR A 85 -7.61 6.63 -11.09
N ALA A 86 -8.32 6.84 -9.97
CA ALA A 86 -8.35 5.85 -8.90
C ALA A 86 -8.93 4.50 -9.39
N GLU A 87 -9.92 4.53 -10.28
CA GLU A 87 -10.52 3.33 -10.85
C GLU A 87 -9.53 2.57 -11.75
N GLU A 88 -8.80 3.26 -12.63
CA GLU A 88 -7.75 2.64 -13.46
C GLU A 88 -6.68 1.97 -12.60
N HIS A 89 -6.28 2.62 -11.51
CA HIS A 89 -5.31 2.05 -10.59
C HIS A 89 -5.84 0.76 -9.95
N VAL A 90 -7.02 0.80 -9.34
CA VAL A 90 -7.62 -0.36 -8.67
C VAL A 90 -7.85 -1.52 -9.66
N THR A 91 -8.38 -1.22 -10.86
CA THR A 91 -8.61 -2.21 -11.90
C THR A 91 -7.30 -2.90 -12.30
N SER A 92 -6.22 -2.12 -12.48
CA SER A 92 -4.91 -2.68 -12.83
C SER A 92 -4.37 -3.63 -11.76
N LEU A 93 -4.56 -3.33 -10.47
CA LEU A 93 -4.15 -4.21 -9.37
C LEU A 93 -4.97 -5.50 -9.30
N VAL A 94 -6.28 -5.40 -9.51
CA VAL A 94 -7.19 -6.57 -9.56
C VAL A 94 -6.81 -7.49 -10.72
N ASP A 95 -6.57 -6.95 -11.90
CA ASP A 95 -6.17 -7.74 -13.07
C ASP A 95 -4.78 -8.38 -12.89
N GLN A 96 -3.85 -7.67 -12.27
CA GLN A 96 -2.54 -8.24 -11.90
C GLN A 96 -2.72 -9.40 -10.92
N SER A 97 -3.56 -9.23 -9.89
CA SER A 97 -3.83 -10.27 -8.90
C SER A 97 -4.46 -11.51 -9.55
N ARG A 98 -5.42 -11.33 -10.44
CA ARG A 98 -6.06 -12.44 -11.18
C ARG A 98 -5.06 -13.22 -12.03
N ARG A 99 -4.12 -12.53 -12.71
CA ARG A 99 -3.12 -13.18 -13.58
C ARG A 99 -2.03 -13.88 -12.79
N THR A 100 -1.64 -13.36 -11.67
CA THR A 100 -0.47 -13.86 -10.91
C THR A 100 -0.85 -14.74 -9.72
N GLY A 101 -2.11 -14.75 -9.29
CA GLY A 101 -2.56 -15.39 -8.04
C GLY A 101 -1.96 -14.74 -6.79
N ARG A 102 -1.40 -13.54 -6.90
CA ARG A 102 -0.78 -12.77 -5.81
C ARG A 102 -1.43 -11.40 -5.70
N PRO A 103 -1.39 -10.75 -4.52
CA PRO A 103 -1.86 -9.38 -4.39
C PRO A 103 -1.23 -8.47 -5.45
N GLY A 104 -2.05 -7.66 -6.12
CA GLY A 104 -1.56 -6.64 -7.04
C GLY A 104 -0.77 -5.59 -6.28
N LEU A 105 0.37 -5.18 -6.83
CA LEU A 105 1.24 -4.13 -6.31
C LEU A 105 1.65 -3.23 -7.46
N THR A 106 1.87 -1.94 -7.19
CA THR A 106 2.51 -1.08 -8.19
C THR A 106 3.88 -1.65 -8.55
N THR A 107 4.32 -1.41 -9.77
CA THR A 107 5.61 -1.92 -10.25
C THR A 107 6.77 -1.46 -9.35
N ARG A 108 6.72 -0.22 -8.85
CA ARG A 108 7.73 0.32 -7.92
C ARG A 108 7.65 -0.36 -6.56
N THR A 109 6.45 -0.50 -6.00
CA THR A 109 6.21 -1.21 -4.74
C THR A 109 6.68 -2.66 -4.84
N ALA A 110 6.34 -3.36 -5.94
CA ALA A 110 6.78 -4.73 -6.18
C ALA A 110 8.32 -4.86 -6.23
N ARG A 111 9.01 -3.99 -6.98
CA ARG A 111 10.49 -3.99 -7.07
C ARG A 111 11.15 -3.76 -5.72
N ARG A 112 10.60 -2.86 -4.91
CA ARG A 112 11.15 -2.54 -3.60
C ARG A 112 11.06 -3.72 -2.63
N PHE A 113 9.95 -4.45 -2.64
CA PHE A 113 9.80 -5.64 -1.80
C PHE A 113 10.66 -6.81 -2.28
N GLN A 114 10.97 -6.91 -3.57
CA GLN A 114 11.89 -7.91 -4.11
C GLN A 114 13.36 -7.60 -3.77
N ALA A 115 13.74 -6.33 -3.75
CA ALA A 115 15.10 -5.91 -3.41
C ALA A 115 15.45 -6.05 -1.92
N ALA A 116 14.45 -6.20 -1.05
CA ALA A 116 14.61 -6.33 0.40
C ALA A 116 14.52 -7.81 0.89
N GLY A 117 14.47 -8.78 0.01
CA GLY A 117 14.50 -10.24 0.27
C GLY A 117 15.81 -10.83 -0.13
#